data_76801d580eb3dee98dc6314bf8010f18
#
_entry.id   76801d580eb3dee98dc6314bf8010f18
#
_cell.length_a   1.000
_cell.length_b   1.000
_cell.length_c   1.000
_cell.angle_alpha   90.00
_cell.angle_beta   90.00
_cell.angle_gamma   90.00
#
_symmetry.space_group_name_H-M   'P 1'
#
loop_
_entity.id
_entity.type
_entity.pdbx_description
1 polymer ?
#
loop_
_entity_poly.entity_id
_entity_poly.type
_entity_poly.pdbx_seq_one_letter_code
_entity_poly.pdbx_strand_id
1 'polypeptide(L)'
;MAYGFDNPEKLHSEEDSFGTDLISDITRKWEQAADQFQKCCMVSKIRIAVVLSENGGALVRLANPVKKGFGAVLGSGNQAIPWIDANDLFCLFGHVITDQLEGAYHASAGNTTNKELTQLIAKALKKRLLPAVPGFLIRLLFGRMAMMLLFGNRVSNVRIRSTGFSFQSEDLNSTIRRIFG
;
A
#
# COMPACT_ATOMS: atom_id res chain seq x y z
N MET A 1 5.65 -2.99 4.27
CA MET A 1 6.75 -2.05 4.58
C MET A 1 8.08 -2.80 4.62
N ALA A 2 8.47 -3.39 3.50
CA ALA A 2 9.68 -4.20 3.42
C ALA A 2 10.99 -3.36 3.45
N TYR A 3 10.92 -2.07 3.08
CA TYR A 3 12.09 -1.25 2.77
C TYR A 3 12.46 -0.23 3.84
N GLY A 4 11.83 -0.25 5.00
CA GLY A 4 12.10 0.70 6.09
C GLY A 4 11.58 2.11 5.82
N PHE A 5 12.20 3.09 6.48
CA PHE A 5 11.73 4.48 6.45
C PHE A 5 12.82 5.48 6.02
N ASP A 6 13.97 5.00 5.58
CA ASP A 6 15.19 5.81 5.43
C ASP A 6 15.22 6.66 4.15
N ASN A 7 14.47 6.26 3.12
CA ASN A 7 14.45 7.00 1.85
C ASN A 7 13.03 7.04 1.23
N PRO A 8 12.18 7.99 1.65
CA PRO A 8 10.79 8.07 1.20
C PRO A 8 10.63 8.45 -0.28
N GLU A 9 11.64 9.06 -0.90
CA GLU A 9 11.60 9.46 -2.31
C GLU A 9 12.02 8.35 -3.27
N LYS A 10 12.69 7.33 -2.76
CA LYS A 10 13.17 6.21 -3.58
C LYS A 10 11.98 5.39 -4.09
N LEU A 11 12.00 5.09 -5.38
CA LEU A 11 11.12 4.09 -5.98
C LEU A 11 11.77 2.70 -5.81
N HIS A 12 11.26 1.92 -4.87
CA HIS A 12 11.82 0.60 -4.55
C HIS A 12 11.40 -0.45 -5.57
N SER A 13 12.35 -1.27 -5.97
CA SER A 13 12.14 -2.51 -6.73
C SER A 13 12.11 -3.72 -5.79
N GLU A 14 11.73 -4.88 -6.31
CA GLU A 14 11.73 -6.14 -5.56
C GLU A 14 13.14 -6.62 -5.17
N GLU A 15 14.16 -6.13 -5.87
CA GLU A 15 15.57 -6.47 -5.67
C GLU A 15 16.26 -5.61 -4.60
N ASP A 16 15.58 -4.52 -4.17
CA ASP A 16 16.12 -3.66 -3.13
C ASP A 16 16.21 -4.39 -1.78
N SER A 17 17.24 -4.06 -1.03
CA SER A 17 17.44 -4.61 0.31
C SER A 17 16.31 -4.21 1.25
N PHE A 18 15.98 -5.11 2.17
CA PHE A 18 15.05 -4.82 3.25
C PHE A 18 15.58 -3.69 4.15
N GLY A 19 14.66 -2.94 4.72
CA GLY A 19 15.00 -1.97 5.75
C GLY A 19 15.53 -2.61 7.04
N THR A 20 15.96 -1.77 7.96
CA THR A 20 16.56 -2.18 9.25
C THR A 20 15.59 -2.14 10.42
N ASP A 21 14.35 -1.69 10.18
CA ASP A 21 13.32 -1.63 11.21
C ASP A 21 12.67 -3.00 11.48
N LEU A 22 11.93 -3.08 12.60
CA LEU A 22 11.28 -4.32 13.05
C LEU A 22 10.36 -4.94 11.99
N ILE A 23 9.60 -4.13 11.25
CA ILE A 23 8.61 -4.62 10.28
C ILE A 23 9.34 -5.21 9.07
N SER A 24 10.39 -4.52 8.61
CA SER A 24 11.26 -5.01 7.55
C SER A 24 11.95 -6.33 7.93
N ASP A 25 12.40 -6.47 9.19
CA ASP A 25 12.99 -7.71 9.69
C ASP A 25 11.98 -8.87 9.72
N ILE A 26 10.74 -8.61 10.15
CA ILE A 26 9.66 -9.61 10.12
C ILE A 26 9.38 -10.03 8.67
N THR A 27 9.25 -9.09 7.76
CA THR A 27 8.98 -9.37 6.33
C THR A 27 10.11 -10.22 5.73
N ARG A 28 11.36 -9.86 6.02
CA ARG A 28 12.53 -10.63 5.57
C ARG A 28 12.50 -12.07 6.07
N LYS A 29 12.19 -12.28 7.37
CA LYS A 29 12.10 -13.61 7.96
C LYS A 29 10.97 -14.45 7.34
N TRP A 30 9.83 -13.84 7.03
CA TRP A 30 8.73 -14.52 6.34
C TRP A 30 9.14 -14.96 4.93
N GLU A 31 9.79 -14.07 4.17
CA GLU A 31 10.26 -14.42 2.84
C GLU A 31 11.35 -15.51 2.88
N GLN A 32 12.28 -15.44 3.83
CA GLN A 32 13.29 -16.48 4.04
C GLN A 32 12.68 -17.83 4.43
N ALA A 33 11.61 -17.83 5.24
CA ALA A 33 10.90 -19.06 5.57
C ALA A 33 10.21 -19.66 4.34
N ALA A 34 9.60 -18.82 3.49
CA ALA A 34 9.01 -19.27 2.23
C ALA A 34 10.07 -19.85 1.27
N ASP A 35 11.26 -19.24 1.22
CA ASP A 35 12.35 -19.70 0.33
C ASP A 35 12.84 -21.13 0.64
N GLN A 36 12.61 -21.63 1.86
CA GLN A 36 12.95 -23.02 2.22
C GLN A 36 12.15 -24.05 1.39
N PHE A 37 11.01 -23.67 0.87
CA PHE A 37 10.15 -24.53 0.05
C PHE A 37 10.56 -24.57 -1.42
N GLN A 38 11.47 -23.70 -1.88
CA GLN A 38 11.95 -23.69 -3.29
C GLN A 38 12.57 -25.02 -3.74
N LYS A 39 13.01 -25.87 -2.81
CA LYS A 39 13.50 -27.21 -3.10
C LYS A 39 12.40 -28.20 -3.51
N CYS A 40 11.15 -27.91 -3.15
CA CYS A 40 10.02 -28.82 -3.32
C CYS A 40 8.96 -28.27 -4.26
N CYS A 41 8.85 -26.95 -4.37
CA CYS A 41 7.82 -26.28 -5.18
C CYS A 41 8.26 -24.89 -5.62
N MET A 42 7.54 -24.32 -6.59
CA MET A 42 7.70 -22.95 -7.01
C MET A 42 7.19 -22.00 -5.90
N VAL A 43 7.95 -20.97 -5.59
CA VAL A 43 7.62 -20.03 -4.53
C VAL A 43 7.46 -18.62 -5.09
N SER A 44 6.28 -18.05 -4.93
CA SER A 44 5.97 -16.67 -5.27
C SER A 44 5.68 -15.86 -4.02
N LYS A 45 6.32 -14.72 -3.90
CA LYS A 45 6.19 -13.81 -2.75
C LYS A 45 5.52 -12.51 -3.20
N ILE A 46 4.29 -12.30 -2.80
CA ILE A 46 3.52 -11.13 -3.21
C ILE A 46 3.59 -10.06 -2.12
N ARG A 47 4.30 -8.96 -2.39
CA ARG A 47 4.39 -7.79 -1.51
C ARG A 47 3.21 -6.87 -1.78
N ILE A 48 2.15 -7.03 -0.99
CA ILE A 48 0.86 -6.40 -1.21
C ILE A 48 0.90 -4.94 -0.74
N ALA A 49 0.50 -4.02 -1.62
CA ALA A 49 0.25 -2.61 -1.34
C ALA A 49 -1.03 -2.40 -0.51
N VAL A 50 -1.41 -1.14 -0.25
CA VAL A 50 -2.68 -0.83 0.41
C VAL A 50 -3.84 -1.25 -0.48
N VAL A 51 -4.61 -2.24 -0.04
CA VAL A 51 -5.76 -2.75 -0.80
C VAL A 51 -6.94 -1.82 -0.64
N LEU A 52 -7.47 -1.35 -1.78
CA LEU A 52 -8.66 -0.53 -1.85
C LEU A 52 -9.89 -1.44 -2.04
N SER A 53 -10.73 -1.52 -1.01
CA SER A 53 -11.95 -2.32 -0.99
C SER A 53 -13.07 -1.56 -0.28
N GLU A 54 -14.31 -1.74 -0.73
CA GLU A 54 -15.50 -1.18 -0.09
C GLU A 54 -15.88 -1.93 1.20
N ASN A 55 -15.55 -3.22 1.29
CA ASN A 55 -16.02 -4.13 2.34
C ASN A 55 -15.06 -4.25 3.52
N GLY A 56 -13.97 -3.47 3.57
CA GLY A 56 -13.03 -3.53 4.70
C GLY A 56 -11.63 -3.01 4.41
N GLY A 57 -10.70 -3.36 5.30
CA GLY A 57 -9.28 -3.04 5.17
C GLY A 57 -8.92 -1.59 5.50
N ALA A 58 -7.78 -1.15 4.96
CA ALA A 58 -7.20 0.16 5.27
C ALA A 58 -8.06 1.31 4.74
N LEU A 59 -8.69 1.16 3.56
CA LEU A 59 -9.49 2.21 2.96
C LEU A 59 -10.70 2.59 3.83
N VAL A 60 -11.42 1.60 4.35
CA VAL A 60 -12.57 1.84 5.24
C VAL A 60 -12.13 2.54 6.52
N ARG A 61 -10.98 2.16 7.08
CA ARG A 61 -10.43 2.81 8.28
C ARG A 61 -10.04 4.26 8.03
N LEU A 62 -9.49 4.58 6.85
CA LEU A 62 -9.17 5.96 6.44
C LEU A 62 -10.43 6.77 6.12
N ALA A 63 -11.46 6.15 5.55
CA ALA A 63 -12.71 6.81 5.18
C ALA A 63 -13.63 7.08 6.38
N ASN A 64 -13.60 6.25 7.43
CA ASN A 64 -14.50 6.40 8.59
C ASN A 64 -14.42 7.76 9.29
N PRO A 65 -13.23 8.32 9.60
CA PRO A 65 -13.14 9.68 10.14
C PRO A 65 -13.72 10.72 9.17
N VAL A 66 -13.48 10.56 7.86
CA VAL A 66 -14.03 11.47 6.84
C VAL A 66 -15.54 11.39 6.78
N LYS A 67 -16.14 10.19 6.79
CA LYS A 67 -17.60 9.97 6.85
C LYS A 67 -18.22 10.67 8.05
N LYS A 68 -17.57 10.64 9.20
CA LYS A 68 -18.01 11.28 10.45
C LYS A 68 -17.74 12.78 10.53
N GLY A 69 -17.10 13.39 9.51
CA GLY A 69 -16.77 14.82 9.49
C GLY A 69 -15.48 15.20 10.21
N PHE A 70 -14.68 14.24 10.66
CA PHE A 70 -13.38 14.43 11.33
C PHE A 70 -12.18 14.06 10.46
N GLY A 71 -12.39 13.95 9.14
CA GLY A 71 -11.31 13.64 8.20
C GLY A 71 -10.24 14.73 8.17
N ALA A 72 -8.98 14.35 8.24
CA ALA A 72 -7.86 15.26 8.17
C ALA A 72 -6.64 14.57 7.53
N VAL A 73 -5.78 15.34 6.89
CA VAL A 73 -4.48 14.89 6.40
C VAL A 73 -3.56 14.61 7.58
N LEU A 74 -2.80 13.52 7.55
CA LEU A 74 -1.90 13.12 8.63
C LEU A 74 -0.49 13.68 8.38
N GLY A 75 0.06 14.41 9.34
CA GLY A 75 1.39 15.01 9.26
C GLY A 75 1.53 15.96 8.07
N SER A 76 2.58 15.81 7.29
CA SER A 76 2.81 16.56 6.04
C SER A 76 1.86 16.14 4.91
N GLY A 77 1.34 14.93 4.99
CA GLY A 77 0.55 14.32 3.92
C GLY A 77 1.35 13.78 2.73
N ASN A 78 2.67 13.96 2.71
CA ASN A 78 3.53 13.58 1.59
C ASN A 78 3.96 12.11 1.63
N GLN A 79 3.68 11.41 2.73
CA GLN A 79 4.03 9.99 2.83
C GLN A 79 3.38 9.19 1.71
N ALA A 80 4.20 8.42 1.01
CA ALA A 80 3.77 7.59 -0.11
C ALA A 80 2.88 6.44 0.35
N ILE A 81 1.83 6.19 -0.40
CA ILE A 81 0.91 5.07 -0.21
C ILE A 81 0.83 4.31 -1.53
N PRO A 82 1.56 3.21 -1.70
CA PRO A 82 1.32 2.30 -2.80
C PRO A 82 -0.06 1.67 -2.61
N TRP A 83 -0.81 1.49 -3.70
CA TRP A 83 -2.16 1.00 -3.64
C TRP A 83 -2.48 0.01 -4.74
N ILE A 84 -3.49 -0.83 -4.51
CA ILE A 84 -4.05 -1.76 -5.48
C ILE A 84 -5.55 -1.92 -5.23
N ASP A 85 -6.33 -2.05 -6.29
CA ASP A 85 -7.74 -2.45 -6.18
C ASP A 85 -7.88 -3.92 -5.76
N ALA A 86 -8.91 -4.24 -4.98
CA ALA A 86 -9.13 -5.61 -4.50
C ALA A 86 -9.33 -6.62 -5.65
N ASN A 87 -10.01 -6.23 -6.74
CA ASN A 87 -10.22 -7.10 -7.89
C ASN A 87 -8.91 -7.32 -8.65
N ASP A 88 -8.10 -6.27 -8.82
CA ASP A 88 -6.78 -6.40 -9.44
C ASP A 88 -5.85 -7.30 -8.63
N LEU A 89 -5.92 -7.21 -7.30
CA LEU A 89 -5.16 -8.11 -6.44
C LEU A 89 -5.59 -9.57 -6.63
N PHE A 90 -6.90 -9.83 -6.72
CA PHE A 90 -7.42 -11.16 -6.98
C PHE A 90 -6.95 -11.69 -8.35
N CYS A 91 -7.06 -10.87 -9.40
CA CYS A 91 -6.57 -11.21 -10.74
C CYS A 91 -5.06 -11.46 -10.75
N LEU A 92 -4.28 -10.68 -9.99
CA LEU A 92 -2.83 -10.84 -9.89
C LEU A 92 -2.47 -12.19 -9.26
N PHE A 93 -3.15 -12.63 -8.21
CA PHE A 93 -2.94 -13.97 -7.66
C PHE A 93 -3.25 -15.07 -8.70
N GLY A 94 -4.36 -14.92 -9.43
CA GLY A 94 -4.70 -15.85 -10.52
C GLY A 94 -3.61 -15.92 -11.58
N HIS A 95 -3.10 -14.76 -12.04
CA HIS A 95 -2.02 -14.67 -13.02
C HIS A 95 -0.73 -15.33 -12.52
N VAL A 96 -0.31 -15.03 -11.29
CA VAL A 96 0.90 -15.63 -10.69
C VAL A 96 0.81 -17.17 -10.63
N ILE A 97 -0.35 -17.71 -10.29
CA ILE A 97 -0.58 -19.15 -10.21
C ILE A 97 -0.60 -19.77 -11.61
N THR A 98 -1.36 -19.18 -12.54
CA THR A 98 -1.53 -19.72 -13.90
C THR A 98 -0.25 -19.72 -14.69
N ASP A 99 0.52 -18.63 -14.61
CA ASP A 99 1.78 -18.45 -15.35
C ASP A 99 3.01 -18.99 -14.58
N GLN A 100 2.75 -19.61 -13.42
CA GLN A 100 3.78 -20.24 -12.60
C GLN A 100 4.96 -19.31 -12.32
N LEU A 101 4.68 -18.06 -11.95
CA LEU A 101 5.71 -17.04 -11.72
C LEU A 101 6.47 -17.32 -10.43
N GLU A 102 7.78 -17.21 -10.44
CA GLU A 102 8.65 -17.38 -9.27
C GLU A 102 9.27 -16.06 -8.81
N GLY A 103 9.57 -15.98 -7.51
CA GLY A 103 10.24 -14.84 -6.90
C GLY A 103 9.31 -13.82 -6.23
N ALA A 104 9.80 -12.60 -6.03
CA ALA A 104 9.05 -11.54 -5.37
C ALA A 104 8.41 -10.59 -6.38
N TYR A 105 7.17 -10.16 -6.11
CA TYR A 105 6.43 -9.22 -6.94
C TYR A 105 5.70 -8.19 -6.08
N HIS A 106 5.73 -6.91 -6.49
CA HIS A 106 4.91 -5.88 -5.90
C HIS A 106 3.50 -5.92 -6.48
N ALA A 107 2.52 -6.19 -5.64
CA ALA A 107 1.11 -6.04 -5.98
C ALA A 107 0.68 -4.58 -5.73
N SER A 108 1.03 -3.70 -6.66
CA SER A 108 0.72 -2.26 -6.61
C SER A 108 0.33 -1.75 -8.00
N ALA A 109 -0.86 -1.19 -8.14
CA ALA A 109 -1.30 -0.52 -9.36
C ALA A 109 -0.59 0.84 -9.55
N GLY A 110 -0.25 1.49 -8.42
CA GLY A 110 0.43 2.78 -8.42
C GLY A 110 0.77 3.29 -7.03
N ASN A 111 1.33 4.48 -6.98
CA ASN A 111 1.66 5.18 -5.75
C ASN A 111 0.89 6.51 -5.67
N THR A 112 0.38 6.83 -4.49
CA THR A 112 -0.24 8.11 -4.16
C THR A 112 0.35 8.67 -2.86
N THR A 113 -0.16 9.79 -2.38
CA THR A 113 0.19 10.35 -1.08
C THR A 113 -0.99 10.29 -0.11
N ASN A 114 -0.72 10.36 1.20
CA ASN A 114 -1.77 10.46 2.20
C ASN A 114 -2.70 11.65 1.94
N LYS A 115 -2.14 12.80 1.56
CA LYS A 115 -2.90 14.00 1.22
C LYS A 115 -3.84 13.76 0.06
N GLU A 116 -3.33 13.25 -1.04
CA GLU A 116 -4.11 12.98 -2.26
C GLU A 116 -5.23 11.96 -1.99
N LEU A 117 -4.89 10.82 -1.38
CA LEU A 117 -5.88 9.79 -1.04
C LEU A 117 -6.97 10.33 -0.13
N THR A 118 -6.61 11.08 0.93
CA THR A 118 -7.57 11.67 1.86
C THR A 118 -8.48 12.69 1.17
N GLN A 119 -7.93 13.51 0.26
CA GLN A 119 -8.71 14.47 -0.52
C GLN A 119 -9.69 13.78 -1.48
N LEU A 120 -9.26 12.71 -2.16
CA LEU A 120 -10.13 11.94 -3.05
C LEU A 120 -11.28 11.28 -2.29
N ILE A 121 -11.01 10.69 -1.14
CA ILE A 121 -12.05 10.13 -0.25
C ILE A 121 -13.04 11.23 0.19
N ALA A 122 -12.54 12.37 0.62
CA ALA A 122 -13.39 13.48 1.05
C ALA A 122 -14.27 14.01 -0.07
N LYS A 123 -13.71 14.13 -1.28
CA LYS A 123 -14.45 14.54 -2.49
C LYS A 123 -15.54 13.54 -2.85
N ALA A 124 -15.24 12.24 -2.86
CA ALA A 124 -16.21 11.19 -3.16
C ALA A 124 -17.36 11.16 -2.13
N LEU A 125 -17.03 11.34 -0.84
CA LEU A 125 -18.01 11.39 0.25
C LEU A 125 -18.71 12.75 0.40
N LYS A 126 -18.38 13.76 -0.42
CA LYS A 126 -18.89 15.15 -0.34
C LYS A 126 -18.69 15.75 1.05
N LYS A 127 -17.55 15.49 1.70
CA LYS A 127 -17.20 15.99 3.03
C LYS A 127 -16.04 16.99 2.94
N ARG A 128 -15.99 17.91 3.91
CA ARG A 128 -14.86 18.81 4.09
C ARG A 128 -13.82 18.15 4.99
N LEU A 129 -12.55 18.46 4.74
CA LEU A 129 -11.46 18.03 5.60
C LEU A 129 -11.20 19.12 6.66
N LEU A 130 -10.85 18.66 7.84
CA LEU A 130 -10.30 19.50 8.91
C LEU A 130 -8.83 19.86 8.57
N PRO A 131 -8.25 20.85 9.26
CA PRO A 131 -6.82 21.12 9.18
C PRO A 131 -5.99 19.87 9.42
N ALA A 132 -4.80 19.81 8.79
CA ALA A 132 -3.92 18.65 8.93
C ALA A 132 -3.54 18.42 10.40
N VAL A 133 -3.54 17.15 10.82
CA VAL A 133 -3.13 16.75 12.16
C VAL A 133 -1.60 16.75 12.23
N PRO A 134 -0.99 17.59 13.08
CA PRO A 134 0.46 17.64 13.20
C PRO A 134 1.06 16.29 13.59
N GLY A 135 2.22 15.94 12.99
CA GLY A 135 2.86 14.64 13.21
C GLY A 135 3.22 14.36 14.68
N PHE A 136 3.49 15.40 15.48
CA PHE A 136 3.78 15.23 16.90
C PHE A 136 2.57 14.72 17.71
N LEU A 137 1.36 15.17 17.36
CA LEU A 137 0.12 14.67 17.97
C LEU A 137 -0.13 13.20 17.61
N ILE A 138 0.16 12.82 16.36
CA ILE A 138 0.05 11.42 15.92
C ILE A 138 1.04 10.55 16.70
N ARG A 139 2.28 11.03 16.90
CA ARG A 139 3.28 10.33 17.72
C ARG A 139 2.86 10.19 19.19
N LEU A 140 2.24 11.23 19.75
CA LEU A 140 1.75 11.20 21.12
C LEU A 140 0.61 10.18 21.31
N LEU A 141 -0.32 10.10 20.34
CA LEU A 141 -1.49 9.21 20.41
C LEU A 141 -1.17 7.74 20.08
N PHE A 142 -0.31 7.51 19.08
CA PHE A 142 -0.04 6.18 18.54
C PHE A 142 1.36 5.63 18.89
N GLY A 143 2.19 6.43 19.58
CA GLY A 143 3.54 6.01 19.99
C GLY A 143 4.35 5.49 18.81
N ARG A 144 4.94 4.31 18.94
CA ARG A 144 5.78 3.68 17.90
C ARG A 144 5.00 3.34 16.62
N MET A 145 3.69 3.11 16.72
CA MET A 145 2.85 2.83 15.55
C MET A 145 2.63 4.06 14.66
N ALA A 146 2.88 5.28 15.17
CA ALA A 146 2.81 6.51 14.39
C ALA A 146 3.74 6.48 13.16
N MET A 147 4.84 5.74 13.22
CA MET A 147 5.77 5.57 12.08
C MET A 147 5.06 4.99 10.87
N MET A 148 4.16 4.02 11.04
CA MET A 148 3.39 3.42 9.95
C MET A 148 2.40 4.40 9.29
N LEU A 149 1.99 5.44 10.02
CA LEU A 149 1.04 6.46 9.53
C LEU A 149 1.74 7.66 8.91
N LEU A 150 2.95 7.97 9.37
CA LEU A 150 3.70 9.17 8.99
C LEU A 150 4.75 8.92 7.91
N PHE A 151 5.08 7.66 7.63
CA PHE A 151 6.06 7.26 6.63
C PHE A 151 5.46 6.26 5.65
N GLY A 152 6.02 6.18 4.47
CA GLY A 152 5.63 5.24 3.45
C GLY A 152 6.68 5.17 2.35
N ASN A 153 6.67 4.10 1.58
CA ASN A 153 7.61 3.85 0.50
C ASN A 153 6.88 3.84 -0.83
N ARG A 154 7.53 4.34 -1.86
CA ARG A 154 7.10 4.17 -3.25
C ARG A 154 7.61 2.83 -3.74
N VAL A 155 6.79 2.09 -4.47
CA VAL A 155 7.19 0.80 -5.04
C VAL A 155 6.96 0.77 -6.54
N SER A 156 7.85 0.11 -7.26
CA SER A 156 7.76 -0.14 -8.70
C SER A 156 6.87 -1.34 -8.95
N ASN A 157 6.07 -1.30 -10.01
CA ASN A 157 5.30 -2.45 -10.51
C ASN A 157 5.81 -2.95 -11.87
N VAL A 158 6.99 -2.52 -12.28
CA VAL A 158 7.57 -2.86 -13.58
C VAL A 158 7.73 -4.37 -13.72
N ARG A 159 8.17 -5.05 -12.66
CA ARG A 159 8.41 -6.50 -12.69
C ARG A 159 7.13 -7.30 -12.94
N ILE A 160 6.04 -7.00 -12.24
CA ILE A 160 4.77 -7.73 -12.48
C ILE A 160 4.18 -7.37 -13.86
N ARG A 161 4.30 -6.12 -14.31
CA ARG A 161 3.88 -5.73 -15.66
C ARG A 161 4.67 -6.43 -16.76
N SER A 162 5.96 -6.66 -16.55
CA SER A 162 6.80 -7.37 -17.55
C SER A 162 6.41 -8.82 -17.75
N THR A 163 5.60 -9.42 -16.85
CA THR A 163 5.02 -10.76 -17.02
C THR A 163 3.75 -10.77 -17.89
N GLY A 164 3.32 -9.62 -18.39
CA GLY A 164 2.09 -9.47 -19.17
C GLY A 164 0.86 -9.10 -18.33
N PHE A 165 0.99 -8.96 -17.01
CA PHE A 165 -0.12 -8.54 -16.16
C PHE A 165 -0.49 -7.06 -16.40
N SER A 166 -1.78 -6.80 -16.57
CA SER A 166 -2.35 -5.46 -16.73
C SER A 166 -3.35 -5.18 -15.61
N PHE A 167 -3.18 -4.05 -14.92
CA PHE A 167 -4.14 -3.58 -13.93
C PHE A 167 -5.37 -3.00 -14.63
N GLN A 168 -6.56 -3.32 -14.13
CA GLN A 168 -7.82 -2.76 -14.63
C GLN A 168 -8.11 -1.39 -14.00
N SER A 169 -7.68 -1.20 -12.75
CA SER A 169 -7.86 0.02 -11.98
C SER A 169 -6.54 0.78 -11.87
N GLU A 170 -6.18 1.58 -12.88
CA GLU A 170 -4.95 2.37 -12.90
C GLU A 170 -5.16 3.82 -12.41
N ASP A 171 -6.38 4.34 -12.52
CA ASP A 171 -6.72 5.66 -11.99
C ASP A 171 -7.34 5.58 -10.60
N LEU A 172 -6.62 6.15 -9.64
CA LEU A 172 -7.04 6.18 -8.23
C LEU A 172 -8.37 6.94 -8.04
N ASN A 173 -8.58 8.03 -8.79
CA ASN A 173 -9.78 8.85 -8.62
C ASN A 173 -11.04 8.08 -9.06
N SER A 174 -11.00 7.39 -10.19
CA SER A 174 -12.11 6.55 -10.67
C SER A 174 -12.36 5.38 -9.71
N THR A 175 -11.30 4.74 -9.19
CA THR A 175 -11.38 3.67 -8.21
C THR A 175 -12.06 4.13 -6.92
N ILE A 176 -11.65 5.27 -6.35
CA ILE A 176 -12.26 5.83 -5.14
C ILE A 176 -13.71 6.24 -5.38
N ARG A 177 -14.03 6.82 -6.54
CA ARG A 177 -15.42 7.14 -6.90
C ARG A 177 -16.30 5.90 -7.01
N ARG A 178 -15.81 4.82 -7.61
CA ARG A 178 -16.54 3.55 -7.71
C ARG A 178 -16.84 2.96 -6.33
N ILE A 179 -15.91 3.08 -5.38
CA ILE A 179 -16.06 2.52 -4.04
C ILE A 179 -17.01 3.35 -3.16
N PHE A 180 -17.07 4.67 -3.31
CA PHE A 180 -17.83 5.57 -2.42
C PHE A 180 -18.93 6.37 -3.12
N GLY A 181 -19.04 6.31 -4.42
CA GLY A 181 -20.08 6.99 -5.21
C GLY A 181 -21.24 6.10 -5.43
#